data_5497653dde149f04150d03a55735552b
#
_entry.id   5497653dde149f04150d03a55735552b
#
_cell.length_a   1.000
_cell.length_b   1.000
_cell.length_c   1.000
_cell.angle_alpha   90.00
_cell.angle_beta   90.00
_cell.angle_gamma   90.00
#
_symmetry.space_group_name_H-M   'P 1'
#
loop_
_entity.id
_entity.type
_entity.pdbx_description
1 polymer ?
#
loop_
_entity_poly.entity_id
_entity_poly.type
_entity_poly.pdbx_seq_one_letter_code
_entity_poly.pdbx_strand_id
1 'polypeptide(L)'
;MKQEFITVSGKVIIEKNILLIRAFYFRVNWSIILKLIVPLLIWMMFIVLLFDEPKDSKWNFRIFMWGLMSVLQLPNIYEMLIQRSYSNSIPLNRIKSFEVKQDIVGYITLVIIKLKNGRYRTIKFRTLEKQYESFTELVSQHIIQPQFA
;
A
#
# COMPACT_ATOMS: atom_id res chain seq x y z
N MET A 1 -13.72 6.20 24.08
CA MET A 1 -14.39 7.03 23.07
C MET A 1 -14.23 6.34 21.73
N LYS A 2 -15.28 6.20 20.94
CA LYS A 2 -15.27 5.58 19.61
C LYS A 2 -15.49 6.68 18.59
N GLN A 3 -14.58 6.83 17.62
CA GLN A 3 -14.70 7.79 16.53
C GLN A 3 -14.64 7.07 15.19
N GLU A 4 -15.55 7.43 14.28
CA GLU A 4 -15.66 6.83 12.95
C GLU A 4 -15.40 7.90 11.90
N PHE A 5 -14.59 7.54 10.88
CA PHE A 5 -14.27 8.37 9.73
C PHE A 5 -14.62 7.62 8.46
N ILE A 6 -15.32 8.27 7.54
CA ILE A 6 -15.69 7.69 6.25
C ILE A 6 -14.51 7.86 5.30
N THR A 7 -14.19 6.79 4.58
CA THR A 7 -13.10 6.77 3.59
C THR A 7 -13.65 6.35 2.22
N VAL A 8 -12.86 6.52 1.17
CA VAL A 8 -13.26 6.12 -0.20
C VAL A 8 -13.61 4.63 -0.29
N SER A 9 -12.95 3.77 0.49
CA SER A 9 -13.10 2.32 0.40
C SER A 9 -13.82 1.67 1.59
N GLY A 10 -14.25 2.49 2.56
CA GLY A 10 -14.85 1.93 3.78
C GLY A 10 -14.92 2.96 4.89
N LYS A 11 -14.68 2.52 6.10
CA LYS A 11 -14.57 3.39 7.26
C LYS A 11 -13.38 3.02 8.13
N VAL A 12 -12.85 4.03 8.78
CA VAL A 12 -11.79 3.91 9.77
C VAL A 12 -12.38 4.25 11.13
N ILE A 13 -12.15 3.40 12.10
CA ILE A 13 -12.66 3.53 13.46
C ILE A 13 -11.46 3.59 14.40
N ILE A 14 -11.45 4.59 15.26
CA ILE A 14 -10.47 4.67 16.35
C ILE A 14 -11.21 4.33 17.64
N GLU A 15 -10.80 3.24 18.27
CA GLU A 15 -11.37 2.75 19.51
C GLU A 15 -10.28 2.15 20.38
N LYS A 16 -10.25 2.50 21.70
CA LYS A 16 -9.33 1.94 22.71
C LYS A 16 -7.85 1.91 22.23
N ASN A 17 -7.37 2.99 21.64
CA ASN A 17 -6.01 3.13 21.10
C ASN A 17 -5.69 2.17 19.92
N ILE A 18 -6.71 1.67 19.24
CA ILE A 18 -6.59 0.84 18.06
C ILE A 18 -7.29 1.52 16.90
N LEU A 19 -6.60 1.59 15.77
CA LEU A 19 -7.13 2.03 14.49
C LEU A 19 -7.61 0.81 13.74
N LEU A 20 -8.93 0.71 13.53
CA LEU A 20 -9.59 -0.36 12.79
C LEU A 20 -10.00 0.14 11.41
N ILE A 21 -9.59 -0.57 10.38
CA ILE A 21 -9.92 -0.26 8.98
C ILE A 21 -10.94 -1.28 8.49
N ARG A 22 -12.18 -0.84 8.26
CA ARG A 22 -13.26 -1.68 7.74
C ARG A 22 -13.60 -1.30 6.31
N ALA A 23 -13.34 -2.17 5.37
CA ALA A 23 -13.79 -1.99 3.99
C ALA A 23 -15.31 -2.25 3.88
N PHE A 24 -16.03 -1.43 3.10
CA PHE A 24 -17.48 -1.62 2.85
C PHE A 24 -17.78 -2.88 2.04
N TYR A 25 -16.85 -3.25 1.14
CA TYR A 25 -16.93 -4.46 0.32
C TYR A 25 -15.56 -5.11 0.22
N PHE A 26 -15.55 -6.41 0.02
CA PHE A 26 -14.39 -7.15 -0.46
C PHE A 26 -14.14 -6.73 -1.92
N ARG A 27 -13.84 -5.47 -2.13
CA ARG A 27 -13.52 -4.96 -3.45
C ARG A 27 -12.16 -5.51 -3.78
N VAL A 28 -12.19 -6.58 -4.57
CA VAL A 28 -10.98 -7.12 -5.19
C VAL A 28 -10.28 -5.93 -5.85
N ASN A 29 -9.17 -5.52 -5.27
CA ASN A 29 -8.44 -4.38 -5.80
C ASN A 29 -7.66 -4.88 -7.01
N TRP A 30 -8.31 -4.82 -8.19
CA TRP A 30 -7.72 -5.24 -9.46
C TRP A 30 -6.33 -4.65 -9.69
N SER A 31 -6.09 -3.43 -9.21
CA SER A 31 -4.76 -2.82 -9.26
C SER A 31 -3.70 -3.61 -8.47
N ILE A 32 -4.06 -4.20 -7.33
CA ILE A 32 -3.14 -5.05 -6.55
C ILE A 32 -2.94 -6.38 -7.27
N ILE A 33 -4.01 -6.97 -7.78
CA ILE A 33 -3.95 -8.24 -8.53
C ILE A 33 -3.08 -8.08 -9.77
N LEU A 34 -3.30 -7.04 -10.58
CA LEU A 34 -2.49 -6.76 -11.76
C LEU A 34 -1.02 -6.52 -11.40
N LYS A 35 -0.74 -5.76 -10.33
CA LYS A 35 0.63 -5.53 -9.84
C LYS A 35 1.33 -6.81 -9.38
N LEU A 36 0.60 -7.87 -9.10
CA LEU A 36 1.15 -9.17 -8.69
C LEU A 36 1.21 -10.16 -9.86
N ILE A 37 0.17 -10.21 -10.66
CA ILE A 37 0.08 -11.14 -11.79
C ILE A 37 1.07 -10.76 -12.90
N VAL A 38 1.16 -9.48 -13.25
CA VAL A 38 2.04 -9.04 -14.35
C VAL A 38 3.51 -9.40 -14.08
N PRO A 39 4.10 -9.10 -12.91
CA PRO A 39 5.45 -9.56 -12.60
C PRO A 39 5.60 -11.08 -12.66
N LEU A 40 4.63 -11.84 -12.11
CA LEU A 40 4.68 -13.30 -12.14
C LEU A 40 4.70 -13.86 -13.57
N LEU A 41 3.88 -13.29 -14.47
CA LEU A 41 3.88 -13.68 -15.88
C LEU A 41 5.22 -13.35 -16.56
N ILE A 42 5.80 -12.18 -16.29
CA ILE A 42 7.10 -11.77 -16.81
C ILE A 42 8.19 -12.76 -16.35
N TRP A 43 8.20 -13.10 -15.06
CA TRP A 43 9.15 -14.06 -14.50
C TRP A 43 8.96 -15.46 -15.08
N MET A 44 7.72 -15.91 -15.24
CA MET A 44 7.41 -17.20 -15.85
C MET A 44 7.92 -17.27 -17.29
N MET A 45 7.67 -16.23 -18.10
CA MET A 45 8.17 -16.15 -19.46
C MET A 45 9.71 -16.13 -19.52
N PHE A 46 10.36 -15.43 -18.60
CA PHE A 46 11.81 -15.41 -18.51
C PHE A 46 12.38 -16.78 -18.18
N ILE A 47 11.77 -17.49 -17.20
CA ILE A 47 12.19 -18.85 -16.83
C ILE A 47 12.02 -19.81 -18.01
N VAL A 48 10.87 -19.78 -18.69
CA VAL A 48 10.62 -20.64 -19.86
C VAL A 48 11.70 -20.41 -20.93
N LEU A 49 12.03 -19.15 -21.21
CA LEU A 49 13.07 -18.82 -22.18
C LEU A 49 14.48 -19.31 -21.76
N LEU A 50 14.79 -19.37 -20.47
CA LEU A 50 16.08 -19.88 -20.00
C LEU A 50 16.26 -21.39 -20.23
N PHE A 51 15.15 -22.14 -20.20
CA PHE A 51 15.16 -23.60 -20.35
C PHE A 51 14.79 -24.08 -21.76
N ASP A 52 14.34 -23.19 -22.65
CA ASP A 52 14.04 -23.54 -24.03
C ASP A 52 15.33 -23.50 -24.89
N GLU A 53 15.38 -24.27 -25.97
CA GLU A 53 16.52 -24.29 -26.85
C GLU A 53 16.57 -23.04 -27.76
N PRO A 54 17.77 -22.50 -28.06
CA PRO A 54 17.91 -21.34 -28.94
C PRO A 54 17.42 -21.66 -30.35
N LYS A 55 16.35 -20.99 -30.77
CA LYS A 55 15.66 -21.24 -32.05
C LYS A 55 16.07 -20.28 -33.18
N ASP A 56 16.57 -19.09 -32.83
CA ASP A 56 16.90 -18.05 -33.79
C ASP A 56 18.06 -17.13 -33.31
N SER A 57 18.60 -16.31 -34.24
CA SER A 57 19.66 -15.35 -33.94
C SER A 57 19.27 -14.24 -32.93
N LYS A 58 17.98 -14.05 -32.70
CA LYS A 58 17.44 -13.04 -31.76
C LYS A 58 17.23 -13.59 -30.33
N TRP A 59 17.56 -14.86 -30.10
CA TRP A 59 17.36 -15.53 -28.83
C TRP A 59 18.03 -14.80 -27.66
N ASN A 60 19.31 -14.47 -27.79
CA ASN A 60 20.04 -13.77 -26.73
C ASN A 60 19.42 -12.40 -26.41
N PHE A 61 18.93 -11.68 -27.42
CA PHE A 61 18.25 -10.41 -27.24
C PHE A 61 16.95 -10.58 -26.48
N ARG A 62 16.17 -11.63 -26.78
CA ARG A 62 14.92 -11.92 -26.03
C ARG A 62 15.20 -12.24 -24.58
N ILE A 63 16.17 -13.10 -24.26
CA ILE A 63 16.58 -13.40 -22.89
C ILE A 63 16.99 -12.13 -22.16
N PHE A 64 17.82 -11.30 -22.78
CA PHE A 64 18.24 -10.02 -22.20
C PHE A 64 17.05 -9.11 -21.90
N MET A 65 16.12 -8.94 -22.82
CA MET A 65 14.94 -8.08 -22.63
C MET A 65 14.02 -8.58 -21.52
N TRP A 66 13.73 -9.89 -21.48
CA TRP A 66 12.89 -10.47 -20.44
C TRP A 66 13.57 -10.44 -19.06
N GLY A 67 14.89 -10.66 -19.02
CA GLY A 67 15.69 -10.52 -17.81
C GLY A 67 15.67 -9.08 -17.28
N LEU A 68 15.89 -8.09 -18.13
CA LEU A 68 15.81 -6.68 -17.77
C LEU A 68 14.43 -6.31 -17.22
N MET A 69 13.34 -6.73 -17.89
CA MET A 69 11.97 -6.51 -17.43
C MET A 69 11.72 -7.16 -16.07
N SER A 70 12.27 -8.35 -15.82
CA SER A 70 12.16 -9.04 -14.54
C SER A 70 12.83 -8.27 -13.40
N VAL A 71 14.02 -7.71 -13.65
CA VAL A 71 14.76 -6.90 -12.68
C VAL A 71 14.02 -5.59 -12.37
N LEU A 72 13.46 -4.93 -13.38
CA LEU A 72 12.69 -3.69 -13.21
C LEU A 72 11.43 -3.87 -12.37
N GLN A 73 10.91 -5.10 -12.22
CA GLN A 73 9.75 -5.38 -11.36
C GLN A 73 10.11 -5.59 -9.88
N LEU A 74 11.37 -5.83 -9.55
CA LEU A 74 11.80 -6.09 -8.16
C LEU A 74 11.40 -4.99 -7.17
N PRO A 75 11.56 -3.69 -7.46
CA PRO A 75 11.14 -2.63 -6.55
C PRO A 75 9.64 -2.65 -6.26
N ASN A 76 8.81 -2.92 -7.26
CA ASN A 76 7.35 -3.00 -7.12
C ASN A 76 6.93 -4.18 -6.23
N ILE A 77 7.57 -5.34 -6.43
CA ILE A 77 7.33 -6.54 -5.61
C ILE A 77 7.76 -6.29 -4.16
N TYR A 78 8.95 -5.70 -3.98
CA TYR A 78 9.48 -5.37 -2.66
C TYR A 78 8.55 -4.41 -1.90
N GLU A 79 8.12 -3.31 -2.54
CA GLU A 79 7.17 -2.37 -1.96
C GLU A 79 5.90 -3.08 -1.52
N MET A 80 5.33 -3.92 -2.39
CA MET A 80 4.06 -4.55 -2.16
C MET A 80 4.10 -5.61 -1.05
N LEU A 81 5.14 -6.45 -1.02
CA LEU A 81 5.24 -7.57 -0.07
C LEU A 81 5.84 -7.16 1.29
N ILE A 82 6.80 -6.24 1.28
CA ILE A 82 7.59 -5.93 2.48
C ILE A 82 7.19 -4.60 3.09
N GLN A 83 7.07 -3.53 2.29
CA GLN A 83 6.84 -2.20 2.83
C GLN A 83 5.36 -1.92 3.14
N ARG A 84 4.43 -2.53 2.41
CA ARG A 84 3.01 -2.24 2.60
C ARG A 84 2.41 -3.08 3.72
N SER A 85 1.70 -2.43 4.64
CA SER A 85 0.91 -3.12 5.68
C SER A 85 -0.51 -3.38 5.20
N TYR A 86 -0.97 -4.62 5.32
CA TYR A 86 -2.35 -5.04 4.99
C TYR A 86 -3.19 -5.27 6.25
N SER A 87 -2.65 -4.99 7.44
CA SER A 87 -3.38 -5.16 8.70
C SER A 87 -4.61 -4.25 8.75
N ASN A 88 -5.74 -4.81 9.13
CA ASN A 88 -6.98 -4.10 9.36
C ASN A 88 -7.08 -3.50 10.78
N SER A 89 -6.15 -3.87 11.65
CA SER A 89 -6.07 -3.39 13.03
C SER A 89 -4.64 -2.93 13.31
N ILE A 90 -4.49 -1.65 13.62
CA ILE A 90 -3.19 -1.02 13.86
C ILE A 90 -3.25 -0.34 15.23
N PRO A 91 -2.48 -0.81 16.23
CA PRO A 91 -2.35 -0.10 17.49
C PRO A 91 -1.71 1.27 17.27
N LEU A 92 -2.29 2.33 17.86
CA LEU A 92 -1.82 3.72 17.67
C LEU A 92 -0.36 3.89 18.14
N ASN A 93 0.06 3.16 19.16
CA ASN A 93 1.45 3.18 19.67
C ASN A 93 2.49 2.64 18.67
N ARG A 94 2.06 1.91 17.63
CA ARG A 94 2.93 1.43 16.53
C ARG A 94 3.07 2.43 15.40
N ILE A 95 2.31 3.52 15.41
CA ILE A 95 2.41 4.58 14.41
C ILE A 95 3.65 5.40 14.75
N LYS A 96 4.54 5.61 13.76
CA LYS A 96 5.73 6.45 13.88
C LYS A 96 5.42 7.89 13.45
N SER A 97 4.78 8.03 12.29
CA SER A 97 4.43 9.32 11.70
C SER A 97 3.34 9.12 10.65
N PHE A 98 2.77 10.21 10.17
CA PHE A 98 1.90 10.16 9.00
C PHE A 98 2.28 11.29 8.03
N GLU A 99 1.92 11.10 6.77
CA GLU A 99 2.16 12.04 5.68
C GLU A 99 0.87 12.20 4.90
N VAL A 100 0.49 13.44 4.61
CA VAL A 100 -0.72 13.75 3.85
C VAL A 100 -0.32 14.17 2.45
N LYS A 101 -0.89 13.50 1.43
CA LYS A 101 -0.70 13.83 0.02
C LYS A 101 -2.05 13.97 -0.64
N GLN A 102 -2.17 14.90 -1.55
CA GLN A 102 -3.34 15.00 -2.43
C GLN A 102 -3.07 14.27 -3.73
N ASP A 103 -4.11 13.68 -4.30
CA ASP A 103 -4.08 13.15 -5.64
C ASP A 103 -3.94 14.28 -6.68
N ILE A 104 -3.42 13.96 -7.87
CA ILE A 104 -3.18 14.91 -8.97
C ILE A 104 -4.43 15.74 -9.30
N VAL A 105 -5.61 15.13 -9.18
CA VAL A 105 -6.91 15.77 -9.46
C VAL A 105 -7.49 16.49 -8.24
N GLY A 106 -6.91 16.33 -7.04
CA GLY A 106 -7.33 16.99 -5.81
C GLY A 106 -8.62 16.43 -5.16
N TYR A 107 -9.25 15.39 -5.73
CA TYR A 107 -10.47 14.79 -5.17
C TYR A 107 -10.24 13.82 -4.01
N ILE A 108 -9.04 13.26 -3.94
CA ILE A 108 -8.68 12.24 -2.94
C ILE A 108 -7.45 12.72 -2.15
N THR A 109 -7.59 12.74 -0.84
CA THR A 109 -6.48 12.94 0.09
C THR A 109 -5.99 11.59 0.59
N LEU A 110 -4.71 11.33 0.39
CA LEU A 110 -4.01 10.13 0.82
C LEU A 110 -3.35 10.40 2.17
N VAL A 111 -3.74 9.68 3.20
CA VAL A 111 -3.04 9.69 4.48
C VAL A 111 -2.18 8.43 4.57
N ILE A 112 -0.87 8.60 4.51
CA ILE A 112 0.13 7.54 4.56
C ILE A 112 0.61 7.42 6.01
N ILE A 113 0.21 6.35 6.68
CA ILE A 113 0.61 6.06 8.05
C ILE A 113 1.87 5.21 8.01
N LYS A 114 2.97 5.73 8.54
CA LYS A 114 4.25 5.04 8.68
C LYS A 114 4.31 4.34 10.05
N LEU A 115 4.60 3.05 10.06
CA LEU A 115 4.68 2.24 11.26
C LEU A 115 6.13 2.14 11.76
N LYS A 116 6.31 1.89 13.05
CA LYS A 116 7.65 1.75 13.68
C LYS A 116 8.47 0.59 13.11
N ASN A 117 7.81 -0.43 12.52
CA ASN A 117 8.47 -1.57 11.84
C ASN A 117 8.88 -1.28 10.39
N GLY A 118 8.86 -0.03 9.94
CA GLY A 118 9.21 0.40 8.59
C GLY A 118 8.11 0.20 7.54
N ARG A 119 7.00 -0.46 7.87
CA ARG A 119 5.86 -0.62 6.96
C ARG A 119 5.00 0.63 6.95
N TYR A 120 4.20 0.77 5.89
CA TYR A 120 3.23 1.86 5.81
C TYR A 120 1.84 1.36 5.41
N ARG A 121 0.81 2.15 5.77
CA ARG A 121 -0.58 1.95 5.38
C ARG A 121 -1.14 3.22 4.78
N THR A 122 -1.76 3.15 3.61
CA THR A 122 -2.41 4.30 2.98
C THR A 122 -3.91 4.23 3.19
N ILE A 123 -4.50 5.33 3.67
CA ILE A 123 -5.93 5.54 3.81
C ILE A 123 -6.33 6.64 2.85
N LYS A 124 -7.43 6.44 2.11
CA LYS A 124 -7.92 7.39 1.10
C LYS A 124 -9.17 8.07 1.60
N PHE A 125 -9.13 9.38 1.77
CA PHE A 125 -10.26 10.22 2.13
C PHE A 125 -10.77 11.00 0.91
N ARG A 126 -12.03 11.39 0.92
CA ARG A 126 -12.56 12.39 -0.02
C ARG A 126 -12.14 13.76 0.47
N THR A 127 -11.47 14.53 -0.38
CA THR A 127 -10.93 15.84 0.01
C THR A 127 -12.05 16.81 0.44
N LEU A 128 -13.20 16.79 -0.24
CA LEU A 128 -14.34 17.69 0.04
C LEU A 128 -14.94 17.48 1.42
N GLU A 129 -14.87 16.29 1.99
CA GLU A 129 -15.46 15.97 3.29
C GLU A 129 -14.59 16.43 4.47
N LYS A 130 -13.34 16.86 4.23
CA LYS A 130 -12.34 17.32 5.22
C LYS A 130 -12.13 16.40 6.43
N GLN A 131 -12.67 15.18 6.41
CA GLN A 131 -12.55 14.23 7.52
C GLN A 131 -11.12 13.81 7.81
N TYR A 132 -10.24 13.95 6.82
CA TYR A 132 -8.81 13.67 6.97
C TYR A 132 -8.13 14.63 7.97
N GLU A 133 -8.60 15.89 8.08
CA GLU A 133 -8.05 16.88 9.03
C GLU A 133 -8.31 16.43 10.46
N SER A 134 -9.58 16.17 10.81
CA SER A 134 -9.95 15.67 12.14
C SER A 134 -9.31 14.31 12.46
N PHE A 135 -9.15 13.44 11.44
CA PHE A 135 -8.46 12.15 11.59
C PHE A 135 -6.97 12.35 11.91
N THR A 136 -6.27 13.21 11.15
CA THR A 136 -4.84 13.46 11.36
C THR A 136 -4.57 14.17 12.69
N GLU A 137 -5.41 15.11 13.08
CA GLU A 137 -5.32 15.79 14.36
C GLU A 137 -5.42 14.77 15.52
N LEU A 138 -6.39 13.89 15.48
CA LEU A 138 -6.59 12.87 16.49
C LEU A 138 -5.45 11.87 16.57
N VAL A 139 -4.94 11.43 15.42
CA VAL A 139 -3.78 10.54 15.37
C VAL A 139 -2.53 11.26 15.89
N SER A 140 -2.35 12.56 15.57
CA SER A 140 -1.21 13.33 16.06
C SER A 140 -1.20 13.47 17.58
N GLN A 141 -2.34 13.71 18.20
CA GLN A 141 -2.46 13.77 19.66
C GLN A 141 -1.98 12.49 20.34
N HIS A 142 -2.27 11.32 19.73
CA HIS A 142 -1.83 10.02 20.27
C HIS A 142 -0.36 9.70 20.00
N ILE A 143 0.26 10.33 18.99
CA ILE A 143 1.70 10.18 18.72
C ILE A 143 2.54 11.05 19.64
N ILE A 144 2.07 12.29 19.92
CA ILE A 144 2.81 13.29 20.68
C ILE A 144 2.72 13.02 22.19
N GLN A 145 1.65 12.39 22.67
CA GLN A 145 1.55 11.95 24.06
C GLN A 145 2.02 10.50 24.20
N PRO A 146 3.30 10.24 24.47
CA PRO A 146 3.68 8.95 25.03
C PRO A 146 2.95 8.85 26.37
N GLN A 147 2.06 7.87 26.51
CA GLN A 147 1.42 7.59 27.78
C GLN A 147 2.53 7.34 28.81
N PHE A 148 2.74 8.34 29.66
CA PHE A 148 3.36 8.12 30.95
C PHE A 148 2.34 7.29 31.76
N ALA A 149 2.51 5.99 31.75
CA ALA A 149 1.87 5.05 32.63
C ALA A 149 2.94 4.32 33.39
#